data_08a0cf510b5b2f5549833bdaf9e27dc3
#
_entry.id   08a0cf510b5b2f5549833bdaf9e27dc3
#
_cell.length_a   1.000
_cell.length_b   1.000
_cell.length_c   1.000
_cell.angle_alpha   90.00
_cell.angle_beta   90.00
_cell.angle_gamma   90.00
#
_symmetry.space_group_name_H-M   'P 1'
#
loop_
_entity.id
_entity.type
_entity.pdbx_description
1 polymer ?
#
loop_
_entity_poly.entity_id
_entity_poly.type
_entity_poly.pdbx_seq_one_letter_code
_entity_poly.pdbx_strand_id
1 'polypeptide(L)'
;ANLLYGRNRWPKLGPIPWAAVCASFVVLAYYLGGVRLALLALVTFVWTALIGQWKIAMQTMSVLTLAAPFAVLIGLGLGITAWKFRTFDKSIRPILSVLQTLPFFTYLLPAVIFFKVGPTAGAVATIMFAVPPMILMTTLGLRKVSTEIVEAGHMSGCTRWQMLRRVYIPAARTEILVGVNQVIMLCLAMVVLTA
;
A
#
# COMPACT_ATOMS: atom_id res chain seq x y z
N ALA A 1 3.06 16.03 -2.30
CA ALA A 1 3.14 16.81 -1.06
C ALA A 1 2.94 18.31 -1.33
N ASN A 2 3.73 18.94 -2.23
CA ASN A 2 3.66 20.37 -2.52
C ASN A 2 2.30 20.85 -3.05
N LEU A 3 1.55 20.01 -3.74
CA LEU A 3 0.19 20.31 -4.25
C LEU A 3 -0.86 20.34 -3.13
N LEU A 4 -0.69 19.53 -2.08
CA LEU A 4 -1.68 19.35 -1.02
C LEU A 4 -1.57 20.42 0.10
N TYR A 5 -0.38 21.06 0.31
CA TYR A 5 -0.22 22.06 1.36
C TYR A 5 0.37 23.40 0.92
N GLY A 6 0.27 23.73 -0.38
CA GLY A 6 0.43 25.10 -0.87
C GLY A 6 1.85 25.58 -1.18
N ARG A 7 2.88 24.72 -1.16
CA ARG A 7 4.21 25.07 -1.69
C ARG A 7 4.31 24.62 -3.15
N ASN A 8 3.97 25.51 -4.06
CA ASN A 8 3.93 25.20 -5.48
C ASN A 8 5.28 25.46 -6.15
N ARG A 9 5.91 24.41 -6.72
CA ARG A 9 7.07 24.57 -7.63
C ARG A 9 6.65 24.84 -9.08
N TRP A 10 5.38 24.71 -9.38
CA TRP A 10 4.83 24.90 -10.74
C TRP A 10 3.99 26.19 -10.76
N PRO A 11 4.46 27.27 -11.41
CA PRO A 11 3.78 28.57 -11.36
C PRO A 11 2.41 28.60 -12.07
N LYS A 12 2.04 27.54 -12.80
CA LYS A 12 0.79 27.47 -13.56
C LYS A 12 -0.38 26.75 -12.83
N LEU A 13 -0.10 26.06 -11.72
CA LEU A 13 -1.14 25.34 -10.95
C LEU A 13 -1.21 25.96 -9.56
N GLY A 14 -2.31 26.62 -9.25
CA GLY A 14 -2.59 27.09 -7.88
C GLY A 14 -2.66 25.93 -6.88
N PRO A 15 -2.42 26.18 -5.57
CA PRO A 15 -2.58 25.14 -4.55
C PRO A 15 -4.03 24.67 -4.57
N ILE A 16 -4.21 23.34 -4.53
CA ILE A 16 -5.55 22.76 -4.42
C ILE A 16 -6.15 23.26 -3.09
N PRO A 17 -7.30 23.92 -3.09
CA PRO A 17 -7.90 24.41 -1.87
C PRO A 17 -8.22 23.24 -0.94
N TRP A 18 -7.94 23.37 0.35
CA TRP A 18 -8.18 22.35 1.36
C TRP A 18 -9.60 21.78 1.31
N ALA A 19 -10.59 22.61 0.97
CA ALA A 19 -11.99 22.22 0.81
C ALA A 19 -12.19 21.23 -0.34
N ALA A 20 -11.45 21.36 -1.45
CA ALA A 20 -11.54 20.44 -2.58
C ALA A 20 -10.95 19.06 -2.22
N VAL A 21 -9.88 19.03 -1.41
CA VAL A 21 -9.31 17.77 -0.90
C VAL A 21 -10.32 17.08 0.03
N CYS A 22 -10.90 17.81 0.99
CA CYS A 22 -11.95 17.29 1.87
C CYS A 22 -13.14 16.75 1.06
N ALA A 23 -13.64 17.53 0.11
CA ALA A 23 -14.77 17.13 -0.70
C ALA A 23 -14.49 15.85 -1.51
N SER A 24 -13.30 15.72 -2.11
CA SER A 24 -12.94 14.52 -2.87
C SER A 24 -12.87 13.27 -2.01
N PHE A 25 -12.30 13.34 -0.79
CA PHE A 25 -12.28 12.22 0.13
C PHE A 25 -13.65 11.87 0.70
N VAL A 26 -14.50 12.87 1.00
CA VAL A 26 -15.88 12.66 1.47
C VAL A 26 -16.73 12.00 0.38
N VAL A 27 -16.60 12.46 -0.87
CA VAL A 27 -17.28 11.85 -2.01
C VAL A 27 -16.81 10.41 -2.22
N LEU A 28 -15.51 10.17 -2.18
CA LEU A 28 -14.94 8.82 -2.28
C LEU A 28 -15.46 7.92 -1.16
N ALA A 29 -15.46 8.40 0.08
CA ALA A 29 -15.99 7.68 1.24
C ALA A 29 -17.47 7.36 1.09
N TYR A 30 -18.25 8.28 0.52
CA TYR A 30 -19.67 8.06 0.24
C TYR A 30 -19.88 6.91 -0.75
N TYR A 31 -19.11 6.88 -1.85
CA TYR A 31 -19.19 5.80 -2.84
C TYR A 31 -18.74 4.44 -2.30
N LEU A 32 -17.75 4.41 -1.41
CA LEU A 32 -17.18 3.17 -0.88
C LEU A 32 -17.95 2.58 0.30
N GLY A 33 -18.53 3.42 1.16
CA GLY A 33 -19.15 2.96 2.41
C GLY A 33 -20.42 3.72 2.82
N GLY A 34 -20.99 4.49 1.90
CA GLY A 34 -22.25 5.21 2.13
C GLY A 34 -22.11 6.39 3.09
N VAL A 35 -23.27 6.88 3.55
CA VAL A 35 -23.38 8.11 4.36
C VAL A 35 -22.57 8.03 5.67
N ARG A 36 -22.51 6.86 6.30
CA ARG A 36 -21.78 6.71 7.59
C ARG A 36 -20.29 6.96 7.44
N LEU A 37 -19.69 6.41 6.40
CA LEU A 37 -18.25 6.59 6.13
C LEU A 37 -17.95 8.02 5.66
N ALA A 38 -18.84 8.62 4.87
CA ALA A 38 -18.74 10.00 4.44
C ALA A 38 -18.79 11.00 5.61
N LEU A 39 -19.71 10.79 6.55
CA LEU A 39 -19.80 11.62 7.77
C LEU A 39 -18.54 11.49 8.64
N LEU A 40 -18.04 10.26 8.81
CA LEU A 40 -16.83 10.03 9.57
C LEU A 40 -15.63 10.73 8.92
N ALA A 41 -15.47 10.63 7.60
CA ALA A 41 -14.44 11.33 6.85
C ALA A 41 -14.57 12.85 6.99
N LEU A 42 -15.78 13.40 6.84
CA LEU A 42 -16.05 14.83 6.98
C LEU A 42 -15.64 15.32 8.39
N VAL A 43 -16.12 14.66 9.43
CA VAL A 43 -15.80 15.02 10.82
C VAL A 43 -14.30 14.99 11.06
N THR A 44 -13.60 13.93 10.58
CA THR A 44 -12.15 13.80 10.77
C THR A 44 -11.37 14.93 10.07
N PHE A 45 -11.72 15.26 8.82
CA PHE A 45 -11.03 16.31 8.09
C PHE A 45 -11.33 17.71 8.65
N VAL A 46 -12.57 17.98 9.03
CA VAL A 46 -12.95 19.24 9.68
C VAL A 46 -12.21 19.37 11.03
N TRP A 47 -12.17 18.31 11.82
CA TRP A 47 -11.46 18.30 13.10
C TRP A 47 -9.96 18.59 12.93
N THR A 48 -9.29 17.93 11.97
CA THR A 48 -7.88 18.19 11.68
C THR A 48 -7.62 19.62 11.21
N ALA A 49 -8.56 20.20 10.47
CA ALA A 49 -8.48 21.61 10.06
C ALA A 49 -8.65 22.58 11.24
N LEU A 50 -9.61 22.31 12.15
CA LEU A 50 -9.86 23.13 13.33
C LEU A 50 -8.69 23.16 14.32
N ILE A 51 -8.01 22.03 14.52
CA ILE A 51 -6.82 21.92 15.39
C ILE A 51 -5.57 22.55 14.73
N GLY A 52 -5.64 22.96 13.45
CA GLY A 52 -4.49 23.52 12.74
C GLY A 52 -3.45 22.49 12.27
N GLN A 53 -3.74 21.18 12.38
CA GLN A 53 -2.84 20.09 11.99
C GLN A 53 -2.96 19.70 10.50
N TRP A 54 -3.62 20.52 9.70
CA TRP A 54 -3.87 20.27 8.27
C TRP A 54 -2.59 19.95 7.49
N LYS A 55 -1.51 20.72 7.73
CA LYS A 55 -0.25 20.52 7.03
C LYS A 55 0.37 19.16 7.29
N ILE A 56 0.38 18.72 8.53
CA ILE A 56 0.92 17.42 8.96
C ILE A 56 0.06 16.29 8.39
N ALA A 57 -1.27 16.40 8.50
CA ALA A 57 -2.21 15.42 7.95
C ALA A 57 -2.04 15.25 6.43
N MET A 58 -1.89 16.34 5.69
CA MET A 58 -1.67 16.28 4.23
C MET A 58 -0.29 15.73 3.86
N GLN A 59 0.71 15.95 4.68
CA GLN A 59 2.04 15.38 4.51
C GLN A 59 2.00 13.85 4.69
N THR A 60 1.35 13.38 5.74
CA THR A 60 1.07 11.95 6.01
C THR A 60 0.30 11.31 4.86
N MET A 61 -0.79 11.94 4.41
CA MET A 61 -1.59 11.46 3.28
C MET A 61 -0.79 11.38 1.98
N SER A 62 0.09 12.34 1.71
CA SER A 62 0.92 12.33 0.49
C SER A 62 1.91 11.16 0.48
N VAL A 63 2.52 10.85 1.63
CA VAL A 63 3.43 9.70 1.76
C VAL A 63 2.65 8.40 1.61
N LEU A 64 1.50 8.26 2.28
CA LEU A 64 0.66 7.08 2.21
C LEU A 64 0.17 6.79 0.79
N THR A 65 -0.33 7.83 0.09
CA THR A 65 -0.86 7.71 -1.28
C THR A 65 0.21 7.26 -2.28
N LEU A 66 1.47 7.57 -2.02
CA LEU A 66 2.57 7.09 -2.85
C LEU A 66 3.11 5.75 -2.36
N ALA A 67 3.43 5.62 -1.07
CA ALA A 67 4.10 4.46 -0.53
C ALA A 67 3.25 3.17 -0.60
N ALA A 68 1.95 3.24 -0.28
CA ALA A 68 1.11 2.06 -0.24
C ALA A 68 0.92 1.40 -1.63
N PRO A 69 0.59 2.11 -2.72
CA PRO A 69 0.51 1.50 -4.04
C PRO A 69 1.84 0.91 -4.51
N PHE A 70 2.97 1.60 -4.26
CA PHE A 70 4.29 1.06 -4.62
C PHE A 70 4.61 -0.21 -3.83
N ALA A 71 4.36 -0.24 -2.53
CA ALA A 71 4.55 -1.43 -1.71
C ALA A 71 3.67 -2.61 -2.18
N VAL A 72 2.42 -2.34 -2.52
CA VAL A 72 1.50 -3.35 -3.08
C VAL A 72 2.01 -3.88 -4.41
N LEU A 73 2.40 -3.02 -5.35
CA LEU A 73 2.87 -3.43 -6.67
C LEU A 73 4.15 -4.26 -6.59
N ILE A 74 5.13 -3.81 -5.79
CA ILE A 74 6.39 -4.54 -5.56
C ILE A 74 6.09 -5.89 -4.88
N GLY A 75 5.28 -5.87 -3.83
CA GLY A 75 4.91 -7.07 -3.08
C GLY A 75 4.14 -8.09 -3.91
N LEU A 76 3.19 -7.65 -4.74
CA LEU A 76 2.49 -8.50 -5.71
C LEU A 76 3.46 -9.11 -6.73
N GLY A 77 4.31 -8.29 -7.34
CA GLY A 77 5.27 -8.75 -8.34
C GLY A 77 6.24 -9.80 -7.78
N LEU A 78 6.84 -9.52 -6.62
CA LEU A 78 7.74 -10.46 -5.94
C LEU A 78 7.00 -11.69 -5.40
N GLY A 79 5.77 -11.53 -4.92
CA GLY A 79 4.94 -12.64 -4.46
C GLY A 79 4.54 -13.60 -5.58
N ILE A 80 4.18 -13.09 -6.77
CA ILE A 80 3.91 -13.91 -7.96
C ILE A 80 5.20 -14.62 -8.42
N THR A 81 6.36 -13.96 -8.39
CA THR A 81 7.63 -14.60 -8.73
C THR A 81 8.01 -15.69 -7.74
N ALA A 82 7.80 -15.48 -6.44
CA ALA A 82 8.03 -16.47 -5.39
C ALA A 82 7.08 -17.68 -5.53
N TRP A 83 5.83 -17.43 -5.91
CA TRP A 83 4.89 -18.51 -6.22
C TRP A 83 5.34 -19.33 -7.42
N LYS A 84 5.78 -18.67 -8.50
CA LYS A 84 6.20 -19.32 -9.75
C LYS A 84 7.50 -20.09 -9.61
N PHE A 85 8.51 -19.53 -8.94
CA PHE A 85 9.85 -20.09 -8.80
C PHE A 85 10.10 -20.56 -7.37
N ARG A 86 10.03 -21.88 -7.14
CA ARG A 86 10.19 -22.49 -5.82
C ARG A 86 11.56 -22.25 -5.18
N THR A 87 12.60 -22.15 -6.02
CA THR A 87 13.98 -21.82 -5.56
C THR A 87 14.03 -20.39 -5.01
N PHE A 88 13.46 -19.43 -5.72
CA PHE A 88 13.37 -18.04 -5.27
C PHE A 88 12.61 -17.92 -3.96
N ASP A 89 11.47 -18.61 -3.83
CA ASP A 89 10.68 -18.64 -2.61
C ASP A 89 11.49 -19.17 -1.41
N LYS A 90 12.22 -20.27 -1.58
CA LYS A 90 13.07 -20.83 -0.51
C LYS A 90 14.17 -19.88 -0.06
N SER A 91 14.74 -19.10 -1.00
CA SER A 91 15.79 -18.14 -0.69
C SER A 91 15.27 -16.86 -0.05
N ILE A 92 14.09 -16.37 -0.48
CA ILE A 92 13.54 -15.11 0.02
C ILE A 92 12.83 -15.25 1.38
N ARG A 93 12.25 -16.41 1.70
CA ARG A 93 11.50 -16.64 2.95
C ARG A 93 12.31 -16.33 4.22
N PRO A 94 13.54 -16.84 4.41
CA PRO A 94 14.30 -16.51 5.61
C PRO A 94 14.59 -15.01 5.71
N ILE A 95 14.86 -14.35 4.57
CA ILE A 95 15.07 -12.90 4.54
C ILE A 95 13.78 -12.16 4.95
N LEU A 96 12.63 -12.55 4.42
CA LEU A 96 11.34 -11.95 4.81
C LEU A 96 11.03 -12.17 6.30
N SER A 97 11.36 -13.35 6.84
CA SER A 97 11.17 -13.64 8.27
C SER A 97 12.03 -12.72 9.14
N VAL A 98 13.30 -12.53 8.80
CA VAL A 98 14.19 -11.59 9.49
C VAL A 98 13.65 -10.17 9.39
N LEU A 99 13.28 -9.73 8.20
CA LEU A 99 12.73 -8.40 7.98
C LEU A 99 11.47 -8.14 8.84
N GLN A 100 10.60 -9.12 9.02
CA GLN A 100 9.39 -8.96 9.85
C GLN A 100 9.64 -8.97 11.36
N THR A 101 10.79 -9.48 11.81
CA THR A 101 11.18 -9.44 13.24
C THR A 101 11.91 -8.16 13.62
N LEU A 102 12.42 -7.41 12.65
CA LEU A 102 13.12 -6.16 12.91
C LEU A 102 12.16 -5.06 13.37
N PRO A 103 12.52 -4.29 14.42
CA PRO A 103 11.76 -3.11 14.80
C PRO A 103 11.71 -2.11 13.63
N PHE A 104 10.58 -1.42 13.48
CA PHE A 104 10.36 -0.46 12.39
C PHE A 104 11.43 0.65 12.31
N PHE A 105 12.03 1.06 13.42
CA PHE A 105 13.14 2.04 13.45
C PHE A 105 14.37 1.58 12.67
N THR A 106 14.59 0.27 12.57
CA THR A 106 15.72 -0.29 11.82
C THR A 106 15.63 0.02 10.33
N TYR A 107 14.43 0.20 9.80
CA TYR A 107 14.21 0.59 8.40
C TYR A 107 14.41 2.10 8.17
N LEU A 108 14.12 2.89 9.19
CA LEU A 108 14.27 4.34 9.10
C LEU A 108 15.75 4.76 9.05
N LEU A 109 16.62 4.06 9.79
CA LEU A 109 18.03 4.41 9.89
C LEU A 109 18.74 4.45 8.52
N PRO A 110 18.75 3.36 7.71
CA PRO A 110 19.36 3.41 6.38
C PRO A 110 18.66 4.40 5.45
N ALA A 111 17.33 4.51 5.53
CA ALA A 111 16.59 5.47 4.70
C ALA A 111 17.02 6.92 4.99
N VAL A 112 17.24 7.28 6.26
CA VAL A 112 17.72 8.62 6.64
C VAL A 112 19.17 8.86 6.22
N ILE A 113 20.04 7.85 6.30
CA ILE A 113 21.44 7.96 5.86
C ILE A 113 21.51 8.27 4.35
N PHE A 114 20.74 7.57 3.53
CA PHE A 114 20.76 7.75 2.08
C PHE A 114 19.96 8.95 1.57
N PHE A 115 18.83 9.25 2.18
CA PHE A 115 17.87 10.25 1.67
C PHE A 115 17.76 11.50 2.55
N LYS A 116 18.53 11.59 3.64
CA LYS A 116 18.44 12.61 4.68
C LYS A 116 17.09 12.57 5.43
N VAL A 117 16.99 13.29 6.53
CA VAL A 117 15.73 13.40 7.28
C VAL A 117 14.68 14.13 6.44
N GLY A 118 13.52 13.49 6.25
CA GLY A 118 12.41 14.10 5.51
C GLY A 118 11.42 13.09 4.93
N PRO A 119 10.37 13.59 4.26
CA PRO A 119 9.28 12.74 3.72
C PRO A 119 9.75 11.65 2.74
N THR A 120 10.87 11.89 2.06
CA THR A 120 11.44 10.89 1.12
C THR A 120 11.99 9.68 1.86
N ALA A 121 12.76 9.90 2.95
CA ALA A 121 13.27 8.82 3.79
C ALA A 121 12.11 8.04 4.43
N GLY A 122 11.09 8.76 4.93
CA GLY A 122 9.87 8.15 5.45
C GLY A 122 9.14 7.28 4.42
N ALA A 123 8.99 7.75 3.20
CA ALA A 123 8.34 6.98 2.13
C ALA A 123 9.12 5.71 1.77
N VAL A 124 10.45 5.80 1.64
CA VAL A 124 11.31 4.64 1.33
C VAL A 124 11.27 3.62 2.46
N ALA A 125 11.45 4.06 3.72
CA ALA A 125 11.37 3.18 4.88
C ALA A 125 10.00 2.49 4.98
N THR A 126 8.92 3.22 4.70
CA THR A 126 7.54 2.70 4.69
C THR A 126 7.37 1.60 3.63
N ILE A 127 7.87 1.80 2.42
CA ILE A 127 7.81 0.80 1.35
C ILE A 127 8.59 -0.45 1.76
N MET A 128 9.82 -0.28 2.24
CA MET A 128 10.66 -1.41 2.67
C MET A 128 10.00 -2.24 3.77
N PHE A 129 9.34 -1.58 4.71
CA PHE A 129 8.65 -2.23 5.84
C PHE A 129 7.36 -2.94 5.42
N ALA A 130 6.61 -2.37 4.47
CA ALA A 130 5.30 -2.87 4.06
C ALA A 130 5.35 -3.97 2.97
N VAL A 131 6.44 -4.08 2.21
CA VAL A 131 6.59 -5.06 1.13
C VAL A 131 6.60 -6.53 1.60
N PRO A 132 7.32 -6.92 2.68
CA PRO A 132 7.41 -8.32 3.11
C PRO A 132 6.05 -9.01 3.36
N PRO A 133 5.11 -8.48 4.13
CA PRO A 133 3.82 -9.14 4.35
C PRO A 133 3.01 -9.25 3.05
N MET A 134 3.12 -8.30 2.12
CA MET A 134 2.43 -8.38 0.83
C MET A 134 2.96 -9.54 -0.02
N ILE A 135 4.28 -9.77 -0.04
CA ILE A 135 4.91 -10.92 -0.72
C ILE A 135 4.35 -12.23 -0.15
N LEU A 136 4.32 -12.35 1.18
CA LEU A 136 3.86 -13.57 1.85
C LEU A 136 2.38 -13.85 1.58
N MET A 137 1.52 -12.84 1.71
CA MET A 137 0.08 -12.99 1.47
C MET A 137 -0.23 -13.31 0.01
N THR A 138 0.47 -12.68 -0.94
CA THR A 138 0.33 -13.00 -2.37
C THR A 138 0.76 -14.44 -2.65
N THR A 139 1.93 -14.85 -2.16
CA THR A 139 2.44 -16.21 -2.37
C THR A 139 1.52 -17.25 -1.73
N LEU A 140 1.03 -17.00 -0.52
CA LEU A 140 0.09 -17.88 0.19
C LEU A 140 -1.23 -17.99 -0.54
N GLY A 141 -1.81 -16.87 -0.97
CA GLY A 141 -3.08 -16.85 -1.69
C GLY A 141 -3.03 -17.64 -2.99
N LEU A 142 -1.97 -17.44 -3.79
CA LEU A 142 -1.79 -18.17 -5.04
C LEU A 142 -1.56 -19.69 -4.81
N ARG A 143 -0.99 -20.09 -3.69
CA ARG A 143 -0.80 -21.52 -3.34
C ARG A 143 -2.03 -22.19 -2.79
N LYS A 144 -2.95 -21.42 -2.21
CA LYS A 144 -4.21 -21.93 -1.66
C LYS A 144 -5.29 -22.21 -2.72
N VAL A 145 -5.06 -21.78 -3.96
CA VAL A 145 -6.04 -22.04 -5.03
C VAL A 145 -6.23 -23.55 -5.20
N SER A 146 -7.48 -24.02 -5.14
CA SER A 146 -7.79 -25.44 -5.23
C SER A 146 -7.39 -26.03 -6.58
N THR A 147 -6.96 -27.28 -6.57
CA THR A 147 -6.57 -28.03 -7.79
C THR A 147 -7.72 -28.13 -8.78
N GLU A 148 -8.96 -28.25 -8.31
CA GLU A 148 -10.17 -28.31 -9.12
C GLU A 148 -10.36 -27.08 -10.01
N ILE A 149 -10.14 -25.87 -9.43
CA ILE A 149 -10.23 -24.61 -10.17
C ILE A 149 -9.10 -24.51 -11.21
N VAL A 150 -7.91 -24.99 -10.86
CA VAL A 150 -6.75 -25.00 -11.76
C VAL A 150 -6.97 -25.97 -12.93
N GLU A 151 -7.47 -27.17 -12.65
CA GLU A 151 -7.80 -28.17 -13.65
C GLU A 151 -8.90 -27.69 -14.60
N ALA A 152 -9.97 -27.09 -14.09
CA ALA A 152 -11.02 -26.48 -14.90
C ALA A 152 -10.46 -25.41 -15.86
N GLY A 153 -9.51 -24.59 -15.39
CA GLY A 153 -8.83 -23.62 -16.22
C GLY A 153 -7.97 -24.26 -17.33
N HIS A 154 -7.28 -25.37 -17.03
CA HIS A 154 -6.51 -26.12 -18.02
C HIS A 154 -7.42 -26.78 -19.06
N MET A 155 -8.51 -27.40 -18.63
CA MET A 155 -9.51 -28.04 -19.52
C MET A 155 -10.16 -27.02 -20.46
N SER A 156 -10.28 -25.77 -20.03
CA SER A 156 -10.77 -24.66 -20.85
C SER A 156 -9.73 -24.11 -21.85
N GLY A 157 -8.55 -24.73 -21.98
CA GLY A 157 -7.51 -24.32 -22.91
C GLY A 157 -6.80 -22.99 -22.57
N CYS A 158 -6.82 -22.58 -21.29
CA CYS A 158 -6.19 -21.34 -20.88
C CYS A 158 -4.65 -21.37 -21.04
N THR A 159 -4.08 -20.35 -21.66
CA THR A 159 -2.63 -20.15 -21.68
C THR A 159 -2.10 -19.81 -20.29
N ARG A 160 -0.78 -19.95 -20.05
CA ARG A 160 -0.15 -19.67 -18.74
C ARG A 160 -0.46 -18.27 -18.21
N TRP A 161 -0.52 -17.25 -19.08
CA TRP A 161 -0.86 -15.87 -18.71
C TRP A 161 -2.36 -15.72 -18.38
N GLN A 162 -3.22 -16.37 -19.15
CA GLN A 162 -4.66 -16.41 -18.88
C GLN A 162 -4.95 -17.13 -17.57
N MET A 163 -4.27 -18.25 -17.29
CA MET A 163 -4.34 -18.94 -16.00
C MET A 163 -4.01 -18.01 -14.84
N LEU A 164 -2.88 -17.29 -14.90
CA LEU A 164 -2.52 -16.35 -13.83
C LEU A 164 -3.58 -15.28 -13.65
N ARG A 165 -3.98 -14.60 -14.74
CA ARG A 165 -4.85 -13.41 -14.65
C ARG A 165 -6.31 -13.71 -14.43
N ARG A 166 -6.83 -14.84 -15.01
CA ARG A 166 -8.26 -15.16 -14.99
C ARG A 166 -8.63 -16.24 -13.98
N VAL A 167 -7.67 -17.04 -13.52
CA VAL A 167 -7.91 -18.14 -12.58
C VAL A 167 -7.22 -17.87 -11.24
N TYR A 168 -5.88 -17.82 -11.20
CA TYR A 168 -5.14 -17.71 -9.94
C TYR A 168 -5.39 -16.40 -9.19
N ILE A 169 -5.24 -15.24 -9.84
CA ILE A 169 -5.41 -13.94 -9.16
C ILE A 169 -6.83 -13.74 -8.64
N PRO A 170 -7.90 -14.00 -9.43
CA PRO A 170 -9.27 -13.88 -8.92
C PRO A 170 -9.59 -14.89 -7.80
N ALA A 171 -9.09 -16.11 -7.89
CA ALA A 171 -9.29 -17.11 -6.85
C ALA A 171 -8.54 -16.77 -5.55
N ALA A 172 -7.36 -16.15 -5.65
CA ALA A 172 -6.53 -15.72 -4.52
C ALA A 172 -6.89 -14.31 -3.98
N ARG A 173 -7.95 -13.68 -4.49
CA ARG A 173 -8.29 -12.28 -4.18
C ARG A 173 -8.42 -12.00 -2.68
N THR A 174 -8.96 -12.93 -1.91
CA THR A 174 -9.19 -12.75 -0.47
C THR A 174 -7.87 -12.58 0.27
N GLU A 175 -6.89 -13.46 0.05
CA GLU A 175 -5.58 -13.37 0.66
C GLU A 175 -4.79 -12.15 0.16
N ILE A 176 -4.90 -11.83 -1.12
CA ILE A 176 -4.29 -10.61 -1.70
C ILE A 176 -4.85 -9.36 -1.04
N LEU A 177 -6.16 -9.27 -0.84
CA LEU A 177 -6.81 -8.14 -0.15
C LEU A 177 -6.41 -8.06 1.31
N VAL A 178 -6.24 -9.19 2.01
CA VAL A 178 -5.67 -9.21 3.36
C VAL A 178 -4.25 -8.63 3.35
N GLY A 179 -3.43 -9.00 2.36
CA GLY A 179 -2.10 -8.43 2.16
C GLY A 179 -2.14 -6.91 1.95
N VAL A 180 -3.03 -6.43 1.08
CA VAL A 180 -3.24 -4.98 0.85
C VAL A 180 -3.64 -4.26 2.13
N ASN A 181 -4.57 -4.84 2.89
CA ASN A 181 -4.99 -4.26 4.18
C ASN A 181 -3.81 -4.16 5.16
N GLN A 182 -2.98 -5.21 5.27
CA GLN A 182 -1.76 -5.16 6.09
C GLN A 182 -0.80 -4.08 5.63
N VAL A 183 -0.56 -3.94 4.31
CA VAL A 183 0.28 -2.86 3.76
C VAL A 183 -0.23 -1.50 4.20
N ILE A 184 -1.53 -1.23 4.07
CA ILE A 184 -2.12 0.05 4.46
C ILE A 184 -1.91 0.32 5.95
N MET A 185 -2.18 -0.67 6.81
CA MET A 185 -2.00 -0.55 8.26
C MET A 185 -0.54 -0.27 8.64
N LEU A 186 0.41 -0.98 8.03
CA LEU A 186 1.83 -0.79 8.29
C LEU A 186 2.34 0.55 7.75
N CYS A 187 1.85 0.98 6.58
CA CYS A 187 2.16 2.30 6.03
C CYS A 187 1.65 3.42 6.97
N LEU A 188 0.43 3.30 7.49
CA LEU A 188 -0.10 4.27 8.46
C LEU A 188 0.74 4.31 9.72
N ALA A 189 1.08 3.15 10.30
CA ALA A 189 1.93 3.07 11.49
C ALA A 189 3.29 3.74 11.27
N MET A 190 3.94 3.47 10.13
CA MET A 190 5.26 4.00 9.83
C MET A 190 5.25 5.51 9.54
N VAL A 191 4.23 6.00 8.82
CA VAL A 191 4.13 7.43 8.48
C VAL A 191 3.89 8.29 9.72
N VAL A 192 3.10 7.80 10.70
CA VAL A 192 2.91 8.50 11.99
C VAL A 192 4.23 8.71 12.73
N LEU A 193 5.19 7.80 12.56
CA LEU A 193 6.50 7.87 13.21
C LEU A 193 7.51 8.74 12.46
N THR A 194 7.27 9.02 11.18
CA THR A 194 8.18 9.78 10.30
C THR A 194 7.67 11.19 9.98
N ALA A 195 6.47 11.54 10.44
CA ALA A 195 5.86 12.87 10.33
C ALA A 195 6.38 13.83 11.40
#